data_855db94bb5861ae48e05300b26b78abb
#
_entry.id   855db94bb5861ae48e05300b26b78abb
#
_cell.length_a   1.000
_cell.length_b   1.000
_cell.length_c   1.000
_cell.angle_alpha   90.00
_cell.angle_beta   90.00
_cell.angle_gamma   90.00
#
_symmetry.space_group_name_H-M   'P 1'
#
loop_
_entity.id
_entity.type
_entity.pdbx_description
1 polymer ?
#
loop_
_entity_poly.entity_id
_entity_poly.type
_entity_poly.pdbx_seq_one_letter_code
_entity_poly.pdbx_strand_id
1 'polypeptide(L)'
;RYGGQGNSYPIGVPKSSYPLNHVWHTEAGHVFEVDDTPKAERIHIFHNKGTFMEIQPAGDRMTKVVGNDYEVIFGEKDMFVKGNVNITINGDARTLIKGNKIEEVEGDYLLTVTGDVVQKIGGNEAKEIISDKSTQINGNMNQRVSKNVNLNTVGNHTENIKGTHTKTTTGEDKRTNLNKATHVIADNYSTLSGNNINIAAGTNVNMAAEETMTVKSIGNQKIESGNTQTITAPTMAVNASVGTIDYSNGSIDVTTGNITDSGVTLKSHTHTTTSMDTATGDNSGQKNTSDAPNEDPAE
;
A
#
# COMPACT_ATOMS: atom_id res chain seq x y z
N ARG A 1 36.14 2.27 -21.37
CA ARG A 1 36.11 0.79 -21.44
C ARG A 1 37.54 0.28 -21.31
N TYR A 2 37.99 -0.03 -20.12
CA TYR A 2 39.13 -0.94 -19.93
C TYR A 2 38.54 -2.30 -19.53
N GLY A 3 37.89 -2.93 -20.49
CA GLY A 3 37.56 -4.35 -20.40
C GLY A 3 38.83 -5.14 -20.36
N GLY A 4 38.96 -6.01 -19.36
CA GLY A 4 40.12 -6.84 -19.12
C GLY A 4 40.71 -7.45 -20.36
N GLN A 5 41.90 -7.07 -20.58
CA GLN A 5 42.88 -7.87 -21.35
C GLN A 5 44.17 -7.78 -20.57
N GLY A 6 44.70 -8.94 -20.32
CA GLY A 6 45.88 -9.16 -19.53
C GLY A 6 47.07 -8.30 -19.94
N ASN A 7 47.87 -8.05 -18.93
CA ASN A 7 49.33 -7.83 -18.98
C ASN A 7 49.94 -7.26 -20.29
N SER A 8 49.32 -6.29 -20.96
CA SER A 8 49.98 -5.53 -21.97
C SER A 8 50.57 -4.26 -21.33
N TYR A 9 51.87 -4.22 -21.22
CA TYR A 9 52.60 -2.96 -21.12
C TYR A 9 52.02 -1.96 -22.09
N PRO A 10 51.87 -0.69 -21.71
CA PRO A 10 51.63 0.36 -22.68
C PRO A 10 52.73 0.30 -23.72
N ILE A 11 52.33 0.27 -24.94
CA ILE A 11 53.10 0.01 -26.12
C ILE A 11 54.32 0.93 -26.23
N GLY A 12 55.48 0.35 -26.41
CA GLY A 12 56.64 0.97 -26.98
C GLY A 12 57.39 1.91 -26.04
N VAL A 13 58.16 1.32 -25.10
CA VAL A 13 59.21 2.09 -24.47
C VAL A 13 60.21 2.45 -25.58
N PRO A 14 60.47 3.74 -25.88
CA PRO A 14 61.50 4.12 -26.84
C PRO A 14 62.85 3.54 -26.42
N LYS A 15 63.70 3.24 -27.38
CA LYS A 15 65.00 2.65 -27.10
C LYS A 15 65.88 3.63 -26.35
N SER A 16 66.42 3.21 -25.23
CA SER A 16 67.43 3.94 -24.47
C SER A 16 68.69 4.20 -25.28
N SER A 17 69.31 5.36 -25.07
CA SER A 17 70.51 5.77 -25.75
C SER A 17 71.67 5.95 -24.77
N TYR A 18 72.73 5.21 -24.97
CA TYR A 18 73.98 5.40 -24.21
C TYR A 18 74.62 6.74 -24.58
N PRO A 19 75.13 7.53 -23.65
CA PRO A 19 75.34 7.23 -22.21
C PRO A 19 74.23 7.74 -21.28
N LEU A 20 73.05 8.05 -21.79
CA LEU A 20 71.96 8.69 -21.05
C LEU A 20 71.15 7.71 -20.18
N ASN A 21 71.35 6.41 -20.40
CA ASN A 21 70.66 5.37 -19.61
C ASN A 21 71.59 4.86 -18.50
N HIS A 22 71.19 5.07 -17.26
CA HIS A 22 71.90 4.62 -16.05
C HIS A 22 71.17 3.40 -15.43
N VAL A 23 71.75 2.24 -15.48
CA VAL A 23 71.14 0.98 -15.04
C VAL A 23 72.03 0.29 -14.02
N TRP A 24 71.43 -0.07 -12.89
CA TRP A 24 72.05 -0.91 -11.87
C TRP A 24 71.37 -2.25 -11.80
N HIS A 25 72.12 -3.31 -12.03
CA HIS A 25 71.65 -4.67 -11.93
C HIS A 25 72.25 -5.35 -10.70
N THR A 26 71.43 -6.18 -10.03
CA THR A 26 71.93 -7.08 -9.01
C THR A 26 72.16 -8.49 -9.60
N GLU A 27 72.94 -9.32 -8.93
CA GLU A 27 73.17 -10.72 -9.33
C GLU A 27 71.85 -11.53 -9.37
N ALA A 28 70.90 -11.17 -8.54
CA ALA A 28 69.59 -11.81 -8.51
C ALA A 28 68.62 -11.32 -9.61
N GLY A 29 69.06 -10.35 -10.45
CA GLY A 29 68.27 -9.82 -11.55
C GLY A 29 67.27 -8.70 -11.16
N HIS A 30 67.47 -8.03 -10.05
CA HIS A 30 66.78 -6.77 -9.75
C HIS A 30 67.36 -5.63 -10.54
N VAL A 31 66.54 -4.63 -10.92
CA VAL A 31 66.94 -3.49 -11.71
C VAL A 31 66.48 -2.20 -11.06
N PHE A 32 67.39 -1.21 -11.02
CA PHE A 32 67.08 0.17 -10.83
C PHE A 32 67.60 0.97 -12.03
N GLU A 33 66.74 1.69 -12.71
CA GLU A 33 67.07 2.37 -13.96
C GLU A 33 66.58 3.81 -13.91
N VAL A 34 67.44 4.74 -14.33
CA VAL A 34 67.11 6.10 -14.64
C VAL A 34 67.56 6.38 -16.07
N ASP A 35 66.67 6.70 -16.96
CA ASP A 35 66.91 6.94 -18.37
C ASP A 35 66.59 8.39 -18.71
N ASP A 36 67.60 9.15 -19.14
CA ASP A 36 67.49 10.53 -19.57
C ASP A 36 67.45 10.62 -21.10
N THR A 37 67.29 9.53 -21.83
CA THR A 37 67.16 9.55 -23.28
C THR A 37 65.96 10.42 -23.72
N PRO A 38 66.17 11.41 -24.58
CA PRO A 38 65.09 12.31 -25.01
C PRO A 38 63.90 11.56 -25.59
N LYS A 39 62.69 11.79 -25.03
CA LYS A 39 61.42 11.13 -25.33
C LYS A 39 61.33 9.67 -24.85
N ALA A 40 62.33 9.21 -24.08
CA ALA A 40 62.35 7.91 -23.44
C ALA A 40 62.65 8.00 -21.93
N GLU A 41 62.61 9.21 -21.39
CA GLU A 41 62.90 9.51 -19.98
C GLU A 41 62.06 8.60 -19.10
N ARG A 42 62.70 7.87 -18.17
CA ARG A 42 61.98 7.01 -17.24
C ARG A 42 62.73 6.74 -15.94
N ILE A 43 61.99 6.41 -14.91
CA ILE A 43 62.47 5.83 -13.66
C ILE A 43 61.84 4.45 -13.51
N HIS A 44 62.64 3.40 -13.40
CA HIS A 44 62.15 2.03 -13.31
C HIS A 44 62.78 1.27 -12.16
N ILE A 45 61.98 0.70 -11.30
CA ILE A 45 62.40 -0.17 -10.20
C ILE A 45 61.77 -1.54 -10.43
N PHE A 46 62.55 -2.54 -10.66
CA PHE A 46 62.09 -3.89 -11.02
C PHE A 46 62.61 -4.93 -10.06
N HIS A 47 61.72 -5.79 -9.59
CA HIS A 47 62.03 -6.99 -8.86
C HIS A 47 62.02 -8.22 -9.80
N ASN A 48 62.97 -9.15 -9.64
CA ASN A 48 63.15 -10.30 -10.52
C ASN A 48 61.93 -11.22 -10.68
N LYS A 49 60.93 -11.14 -9.80
CA LYS A 49 59.65 -11.85 -9.90
C LYS A 49 58.59 -11.07 -10.68
N GLY A 50 58.93 -9.91 -11.24
CA GLY A 50 58.06 -9.16 -12.12
C GLY A 50 57.24 -8.06 -11.46
N THR A 51 57.43 -7.83 -10.16
CA THR A 51 56.91 -6.62 -9.48
C THR A 51 57.74 -5.43 -9.86
N PHE A 52 57.12 -4.27 -10.24
CA PHE A 52 57.84 -3.10 -10.62
C PHE A 52 57.06 -1.81 -10.35
N MET A 53 57.79 -0.68 -10.27
CA MET A 53 57.27 0.64 -10.36
C MET A 53 58.02 1.38 -11.50
N GLU A 54 57.27 2.04 -12.36
CA GLU A 54 57.82 2.81 -13.48
C GLU A 54 57.12 4.18 -13.57
N ILE A 55 57.92 5.22 -13.79
CA ILE A 55 57.48 6.55 -14.20
C ILE A 55 57.92 6.75 -15.63
N GLN A 56 56.97 6.95 -16.54
CA GLN A 56 57.15 7.04 -17.98
C GLN A 56 57.43 8.49 -18.45
N PRO A 57 57.84 8.69 -19.71
CA PRO A 57 58.18 10.00 -20.26
C PRO A 57 57.05 11.05 -20.15
N ALA A 58 55.79 10.60 -20.22
CA ALA A 58 54.63 11.46 -20.06
C ALA A 58 54.31 11.83 -18.59
N GLY A 59 55.06 11.29 -17.62
CA GLY A 59 54.82 11.42 -16.19
C GLY A 59 53.83 10.37 -15.62
N ASP A 60 53.36 9.44 -16.43
CA ASP A 60 52.49 8.37 -15.97
C ASP A 60 53.23 7.44 -15.01
N ARG A 61 52.64 7.14 -13.87
CA ARG A 61 53.18 6.17 -12.92
C ARG A 61 52.45 4.85 -13.02
N MET A 62 53.17 3.78 -13.27
CA MET A 62 52.64 2.42 -13.24
C MET A 62 53.27 1.63 -12.07
N THR A 63 52.44 0.95 -11.30
CA THR A 63 52.86 0.00 -10.27
C THR A 63 52.24 -1.34 -10.59
N LYS A 64 53.04 -2.39 -10.70
CA LYS A 64 52.59 -3.77 -10.87
C LYS A 64 53.12 -4.60 -9.72
N VAL A 65 52.22 -5.26 -9.00
CA VAL A 65 52.55 -6.20 -7.94
C VAL A 65 52.11 -7.60 -8.38
N VAL A 66 53.06 -8.54 -8.41
CA VAL A 66 52.80 -9.95 -8.81
C VAL A 66 52.31 -10.78 -7.61
N GLY A 67 52.81 -10.44 -6.42
CA GLY A 67 52.38 -11.08 -5.17
C GLY A 67 51.32 -10.25 -4.44
N ASN A 68 51.36 -10.30 -3.14
CA ASN A 68 50.48 -9.48 -2.27
C ASN A 68 51.01 -8.06 -2.18
N ASP A 69 50.09 -7.10 -2.13
CA ASP A 69 50.37 -5.72 -1.87
C ASP A 69 49.82 -5.32 -0.49
N TYR A 70 50.65 -4.71 0.35
CA TYR A 70 50.29 -4.27 1.69
C TYR A 70 50.58 -2.79 1.84
N GLU A 71 49.55 -2.00 2.07
CA GLU A 71 49.69 -0.60 2.41
C GLU A 71 49.27 -0.42 3.87
N VAL A 72 50.17 0.07 4.73
CA VAL A 72 49.96 0.32 6.15
C VAL A 72 50.25 1.77 6.46
N ILE A 73 49.26 2.52 6.91
CA ILE A 73 49.38 3.95 7.19
C ILE A 73 48.97 4.19 8.64
N PHE A 74 49.90 4.72 9.46
CA PHE A 74 49.62 5.05 10.87
C PHE A 74 49.07 6.47 11.06
N GLY A 75 49.13 7.30 10.02
CA GLY A 75 48.59 8.65 9.98
C GLY A 75 47.36 8.74 9.10
N GLU A 76 47.22 9.88 8.46
CA GLU A 76 46.14 10.16 7.53
C GLU A 76 46.53 9.75 6.10
N LYS A 77 45.52 9.41 5.29
CA LYS A 77 45.68 9.18 3.86
C LYS A 77 44.68 10.02 3.09
N ASP A 78 45.20 10.92 2.29
CA ASP A 78 44.43 11.73 1.33
C ASP A 78 44.68 11.22 -0.09
N MET A 79 43.61 11.05 -0.85
CA MET A 79 43.67 10.70 -2.26
C MET A 79 42.83 11.69 -3.07
N PHE A 80 43.48 12.45 -3.93
CA PHE A 80 42.83 13.36 -4.87
C PHE A 80 43.06 12.87 -6.30
N VAL A 81 42.00 12.62 -7.04
CA VAL A 81 42.03 12.22 -8.44
C VAL A 81 41.16 13.15 -9.25
N LYS A 82 41.77 13.89 -10.16
CA LYS A 82 41.04 14.82 -11.03
C LYS A 82 40.24 14.12 -12.14
N GLY A 83 40.62 12.91 -12.49
CA GLY A 83 39.98 12.11 -13.53
C GLY A 83 39.16 10.97 -12.96
N ASN A 84 38.90 9.95 -13.77
CA ASN A 84 38.15 8.77 -13.39
C ASN A 84 38.96 7.79 -12.51
N VAL A 85 38.30 7.13 -11.59
CA VAL A 85 38.85 6.01 -10.84
C VAL A 85 38.09 4.73 -11.23
N ASN A 86 38.84 3.70 -11.68
CA ASN A 86 38.30 2.39 -11.99
C ASN A 86 38.93 1.34 -11.05
N ILE A 87 38.10 0.62 -10.32
CA ILE A 87 38.54 -0.45 -9.42
C ILE A 87 37.87 -1.74 -9.86
N THR A 88 38.67 -2.76 -10.16
CA THR A 88 38.18 -4.12 -10.48
C THR A 88 38.77 -5.10 -9.48
N ILE A 89 37.90 -5.85 -8.80
CA ILE A 89 38.27 -6.86 -7.81
C ILE A 89 37.64 -8.18 -8.26
N ASN A 90 38.48 -9.18 -8.57
CA ASN A 90 37.98 -10.50 -8.99
C ASN A 90 37.62 -11.42 -7.83
N GLY A 91 37.98 -11.04 -6.62
CA GLY A 91 37.67 -11.76 -5.39
C GLY A 91 36.79 -10.93 -4.47
N ASP A 92 36.84 -11.22 -3.19
CA ASP A 92 36.06 -10.51 -2.17
C ASP A 92 36.65 -9.15 -1.84
N ALA A 93 35.79 -8.17 -1.60
CA ALA A 93 36.14 -6.87 -1.05
C ALA A 93 35.54 -6.68 0.34
N ARG A 94 36.36 -6.29 1.31
CA ARG A 94 35.92 -6.00 2.68
C ARG A 94 36.36 -4.61 3.13
N THR A 95 35.41 -3.80 3.58
CA THR A 95 35.67 -2.50 4.17
C THR A 95 35.19 -2.48 5.62
N LEU A 96 36.03 -2.10 6.58
CA LEU A 96 35.68 -1.90 7.97
C LEU A 96 36.02 -0.45 8.37
N ILE A 97 34.99 0.32 8.70
CA ILE A 97 35.11 1.70 9.17
C ILE A 97 34.61 1.74 10.61
N LYS A 98 35.49 2.09 11.56
CA LYS A 98 35.13 2.21 12.97
C LYS A 98 34.50 3.56 13.34
N GLY A 99 34.71 4.56 12.49
CA GLY A 99 34.13 5.89 12.61
C GLY A 99 32.97 6.09 11.63
N ASN A 100 32.76 7.29 11.21
CA ASN A 100 31.72 7.65 10.24
C ASN A 100 32.17 7.35 8.81
N LYS A 101 31.26 6.90 7.98
CA LYS A 101 31.39 6.90 6.51
C LYS A 101 30.50 7.98 5.94
N ILE A 102 31.10 8.88 5.18
CA ILE A 102 30.39 9.91 4.42
C ILE A 102 30.66 9.62 2.94
N GLU A 103 29.60 9.60 2.15
CA GLU A 103 29.68 9.39 0.71
C GLU A 103 28.78 10.44 0.05
N GLU A 104 29.34 11.24 -0.83
CA GLU A 104 28.65 12.28 -1.57
C GLU A 104 28.87 12.03 -3.07
N VAL A 105 27.78 11.97 -3.82
CA VAL A 105 27.78 11.74 -5.26
C VAL A 105 26.93 12.83 -5.91
N GLU A 106 27.59 13.74 -6.63
CA GLU A 106 26.90 14.84 -7.33
C GLU A 106 26.15 14.37 -8.59
N GLY A 107 26.54 13.23 -9.15
CA GLY A 107 25.90 12.62 -10.32
C GLY A 107 25.08 11.40 -9.96
N ASP A 108 24.95 10.47 -10.88
CA ASP A 108 24.19 9.23 -10.71
C ASP A 108 24.91 8.24 -9.80
N TYR A 109 24.18 7.59 -8.91
CA TYR A 109 24.63 6.45 -8.12
C TYR A 109 23.95 5.18 -8.58
N LEU A 110 24.70 4.26 -9.22
CA LEU A 110 24.20 2.97 -9.67
C LEU A 110 24.79 1.83 -8.83
N LEU A 111 23.92 1.07 -8.19
CA LEU A 111 24.27 -0.16 -7.48
C LEU A 111 23.60 -1.35 -8.15
N THR A 112 24.40 -2.32 -8.66
CA THR A 112 23.90 -3.57 -9.20
C THR A 112 24.47 -4.74 -8.38
N VAL A 113 23.61 -5.55 -7.81
CA VAL A 113 23.95 -6.73 -7.02
C VAL A 113 23.19 -7.92 -7.59
N THR A 114 23.89 -8.96 -8.02
CA THR A 114 23.29 -10.19 -8.56
C THR A 114 22.90 -11.19 -7.47
N GLY A 115 23.50 -11.07 -6.30
CA GLY A 115 23.18 -11.87 -5.11
C GLY A 115 22.32 -11.09 -4.12
N ASP A 116 22.44 -11.41 -2.85
CA ASP A 116 21.66 -10.82 -1.78
C ASP A 116 22.24 -9.47 -1.31
N VAL A 117 21.36 -8.54 -0.92
CA VAL A 117 21.72 -7.33 -0.18
C VAL A 117 21.17 -7.44 1.22
N VAL A 118 22.07 -7.44 2.22
CA VAL A 118 21.69 -7.43 3.63
C VAL A 118 22.13 -6.13 4.27
N GLN A 119 21.15 -5.35 4.76
CA GLN A 119 21.39 -4.10 5.47
C GLN A 119 20.90 -4.21 6.90
N LYS A 120 21.75 -3.90 7.89
CA LYS A 120 21.40 -3.87 9.30
C LYS A 120 21.74 -2.50 9.87
N ILE A 121 20.72 -1.80 10.34
CA ILE A 121 20.84 -0.46 10.91
C ILE A 121 20.47 -0.55 12.39
N GLY A 122 21.40 -0.22 13.29
CA GLY A 122 21.16 -0.23 14.72
C GLY A 122 20.50 1.04 15.25
N GLY A 123 20.53 2.11 14.48
CA GLY A 123 19.92 3.40 14.78
C GLY A 123 18.75 3.71 13.86
N ASN A 124 18.57 4.98 13.54
CA ASN A 124 17.53 5.47 12.65
C ASN A 124 17.98 5.42 11.18
N GLU A 125 17.06 5.12 10.30
CA GLU A 125 17.20 5.33 8.86
C GLU A 125 16.31 6.50 8.45
N ALA A 126 16.89 7.51 7.80
CA ALA A 126 16.16 8.60 7.15
C ALA A 126 16.45 8.58 5.66
N LYS A 127 15.41 8.64 4.83
CA LYS A 127 15.52 8.66 3.38
C LYS A 127 14.58 9.71 2.81
N GLU A 128 15.15 10.68 2.11
CA GLU A 128 14.43 11.72 1.39
C GLU A 128 14.59 11.50 -0.12
N ILE A 129 13.50 11.57 -0.85
CA ILE A 129 13.47 11.48 -2.32
C ILE A 129 12.62 12.64 -2.81
N ILE A 130 13.26 13.59 -3.46
CA ILE A 130 12.63 14.85 -3.92
C ILE A 130 11.73 14.59 -5.14
N SER A 131 12.06 13.61 -5.96
CA SER A 131 11.31 13.25 -7.16
C SER A 131 10.61 11.89 -6.97
N ASP A 132 10.66 11.01 -7.93
CA ASP A 132 9.93 9.76 -7.97
C ASP A 132 10.67 8.61 -7.28
N LYS A 133 9.93 7.74 -6.61
CA LYS A 133 10.41 6.45 -6.12
C LYS A 133 9.66 5.33 -6.83
N SER A 134 10.38 4.47 -7.54
CA SER A 134 9.85 3.22 -8.06
C SER A 134 10.43 2.02 -7.32
N THR A 135 9.61 1.05 -6.99
CA THR A 135 10.03 -0.21 -6.35
C THR A 135 9.32 -1.36 -7.02
N GLN A 136 10.06 -2.31 -7.59
CA GLN A 136 9.52 -3.53 -8.18
C GLN A 136 10.05 -4.74 -7.41
N ILE A 137 9.15 -5.61 -6.97
CA ILE A 137 9.46 -6.84 -6.25
C ILE A 137 8.74 -7.98 -6.96
N ASN A 138 9.49 -8.92 -7.54
CA ASN A 138 8.92 -10.08 -8.23
C ASN A 138 8.60 -11.24 -7.28
N GLY A 139 9.07 -11.17 -6.06
CA GLY A 139 8.79 -12.12 -4.99
C GLY A 139 7.89 -11.54 -3.90
N ASN A 140 8.04 -11.99 -2.69
CA ASN A 140 7.28 -11.54 -1.54
C ASN A 140 7.87 -10.27 -0.92
N MET A 141 7.03 -9.36 -0.48
CA MET A 141 7.40 -8.23 0.37
C MET A 141 6.88 -8.47 1.78
N ASN A 142 7.79 -8.58 2.76
CA ASN A 142 7.45 -8.71 4.17
C ASN A 142 7.87 -7.46 4.92
N GLN A 143 6.92 -6.79 5.55
CA GLN A 143 7.19 -5.62 6.39
C GLN A 143 6.64 -5.86 7.79
N ARG A 144 7.48 -5.68 8.82
CA ARG A 144 7.08 -5.74 10.22
C ARG A 144 7.48 -4.46 10.92
N VAL A 145 6.52 -3.78 11.50
CA VAL A 145 6.71 -2.57 12.29
C VAL A 145 6.16 -2.81 13.68
N SER A 146 7.01 -2.70 14.71
CA SER A 146 6.62 -2.98 16.10
C SER A 146 5.91 -1.81 16.78
N LYS A 147 5.95 -0.62 16.19
CA LYS A 147 5.29 0.59 16.69
C LYS A 147 4.32 1.13 15.63
N ASN A 148 4.36 2.40 15.36
CA ASN A 148 3.42 3.07 14.46
C ASN A 148 3.90 3.05 13.00
N VAL A 149 2.95 2.91 12.09
CA VAL A 149 3.13 3.21 10.66
C VAL A 149 2.27 4.42 10.34
N ASN A 150 2.90 5.50 9.89
CA ASN A 150 2.22 6.70 9.43
C ASN A 150 2.41 6.80 7.91
N LEU A 151 1.31 6.78 7.17
CA LEU A 151 1.30 7.00 5.73
C LEU A 151 0.48 8.26 5.44
N ASN A 152 1.12 9.26 4.88
CA ASN A 152 0.46 10.50 4.46
C ASN A 152 0.62 10.65 2.94
N THR A 153 -0.48 10.70 2.22
CA THR A 153 -0.52 10.88 0.77
C THR A 153 -1.35 12.12 0.46
N VAL A 154 -0.73 13.14 -0.11
CA VAL A 154 -1.41 14.39 -0.49
C VAL A 154 -2.18 14.22 -1.80
N GLY A 155 -1.69 13.40 -2.71
CA GLY A 155 -2.34 13.07 -3.99
C GLY A 155 -3.19 11.80 -3.91
N ASN A 156 -3.24 11.07 -5.00
CA ASN A 156 -3.99 9.82 -5.09
C ASN A 156 -3.24 8.66 -4.45
N HIS A 157 -3.95 7.82 -3.74
CA HIS A 157 -3.47 6.51 -3.30
C HIS A 157 -4.28 5.43 -4.03
N THR A 158 -3.61 4.61 -4.83
CA THR A 158 -4.25 3.51 -5.57
C THR A 158 -3.64 2.19 -5.16
N GLU A 159 -4.47 1.23 -4.80
CA GLU A 159 -4.09 -0.13 -4.46
C GLU A 159 -4.84 -1.10 -5.39
N ASN A 160 -4.12 -2.00 -6.06
CA ASN A 160 -4.68 -3.02 -6.94
C ASN A 160 -4.21 -4.41 -6.48
N ILE A 161 -5.13 -5.20 -5.95
CA ILE A 161 -4.87 -6.55 -5.43
C ILE A 161 -5.65 -7.55 -6.25
N LYS A 162 -4.94 -8.41 -7.01
CA LYS A 162 -5.57 -9.47 -7.81
C LYS A 162 -5.94 -10.71 -7.01
N GLY A 163 -5.38 -10.85 -5.82
CA GLY A 163 -5.64 -11.96 -4.91
C GLY A 163 -6.48 -11.54 -3.71
N THR A 164 -6.28 -12.21 -2.60
CA THR A 164 -6.99 -11.91 -1.35
C THR A 164 -6.37 -10.71 -0.63
N HIS A 165 -7.20 -9.78 -0.22
CA HIS A 165 -6.84 -8.71 0.70
C HIS A 165 -7.40 -9.03 2.08
N THR A 166 -6.53 -9.26 3.06
CA THR A 166 -6.93 -9.49 4.45
C THR A 166 -6.42 -8.35 5.34
N LYS A 167 -7.32 -7.71 6.06
CA LYS A 167 -6.99 -6.72 7.08
C LYS A 167 -7.54 -7.19 8.42
N THR A 168 -6.68 -7.36 9.41
CA THR A 168 -7.06 -7.67 10.79
C THR A 168 -6.67 -6.53 11.70
N THR A 169 -7.62 -6.01 12.48
CA THR A 169 -7.41 -4.95 13.46
C THR A 169 -7.91 -5.44 14.79
N THR A 170 -7.06 -5.51 15.81
CA THR A 170 -7.44 -5.93 17.17
C THR A 170 -7.97 -4.76 18.02
N GLY A 171 -7.67 -3.53 17.61
CA GLY A 171 -8.18 -2.30 18.23
C GLY A 171 -9.27 -1.63 17.40
N GLU A 172 -9.38 -0.31 17.49
CA GLU A 172 -10.32 0.47 16.70
C GLU A 172 -9.87 0.60 15.25
N ASP A 173 -10.76 0.32 14.29
CA ASP A 173 -10.59 0.66 12.86
C ASP A 173 -11.49 1.84 12.52
N LYS A 174 -10.90 3.03 12.49
CA LYS A 174 -11.63 4.27 12.19
C LYS A 174 -11.33 4.73 10.77
N ARG A 175 -12.40 4.91 9.98
CA ARG A 175 -12.34 5.46 8.63
C ARG A 175 -13.21 6.69 8.53
N THR A 176 -12.63 7.80 8.09
CA THR A 176 -13.35 9.06 7.90
C THR A 176 -13.17 9.53 6.46
N ASN A 177 -14.27 9.69 5.73
CA ASN A 177 -14.30 10.25 4.40
C ASN A 177 -15.10 11.57 4.48
N LEU A 178 -14.46 12.67 4.13
CA LEU A 178 -15.08 14.00 4.21
C LEU A 178 -16.02 14.31 3.05
N ASN A 179 -15.85 13.64 1.91
CA ASN A 179 -16.64 13.86 0.70
C ASN A 179 -17.46 12.62 0.34
N LYS A 180 -16.98 11.79 -0.55
CA LYS A 180 -17.68 10.63 -1.07
C LYS A 180 -16.87 9.35 -0.83
N ALA A 181 -17.52 8.32 -0.30
CA ALA A 181 -17.02 6.95 -0.29
C ALA A 181 -17.91 6.09 -1.18
N THR A 182 -17.31 5.32 -2.06
CA THR A 182 -18.01 4.35 -2.91
C THR A 182 -17.42 2.97 -2.68
N HIS A 183 -18.27 2.00 -2.41
CA HIS A 183 -17.88 0.61 -2.22
C HIS A 183 -18.72 -0.25 -3.18
N VAL A 184 -18.07 -0.84 -4.17
CA VAL A 184 -18.71 -1.69 -5.18
C VAL A 184 -18.20 -3.10 -5.03
N ILE A 185 -19.11 -4.06 -4.89
CA ILE A 185 -18.80 -5.48 -4.74
C ILE A 185 -19.64 -6.23 -5.76
N ALA A 186 -18.96 -7.02 -6.61
CA ALA A 186 -19.61 -7.74 -7.69
C ALA A 186 -20.41 -8.97 -7.20
N ASP A 187 -20.00 -9.60 -6.11
CA ASP A 187 -20.65 -10.81 -5.62
C ASP A 187 -21.31 -10.59 -4.24
N ASN A 188 -20.64 -10.99 -3.17
CA ASN A 188 -21.19 -11.02 -1.83
C ASN A 188 -20.54 -9.99 -0.91
N TYR A 189 -21.35 -9.26 -0.18
CA TYR A 189 -20.93 -8.42 0.92
C TYR A 189 -21.53 -8.91 2.23
N SER A 190 -20.69 -9.16 3.22
CA SER A 190 -21.11 -9.57 4.54
C SER A 190 -20.55 -8.66 5.61
N THR A 191 -21.38 -8.17 6.50
CA THR A 191 -20.98 -7.44 7.70
C THR A 191 -21.54 -8.16 8.92
N LEU A 192 -20.65 -8.58 9.81
CA LEU A 192 -20.99 -9.27 11.06
C LEU A 192 -20.51 -8.44 12.23
N SER A 193 -21.34 -8.26 13.24
CA SER A 193 -20.99 -7.59 14.49
C SER A 193 -21.48 -8.42 15.66
N GLY A 194 -20.65 -8.58 16.68
CA GLY A 194 -21.04 -9.23 17.94
C GLY A 194 -22.03 -8.44 18.77
N ASN A 195 -22.15 -7.10 18.52
CA ASN A 195 -23.03 -6.22 19.26
C ASN A 195 -23.95 -5.47 18.30
N ASN A 196 -23.54 -4.31 17.84
CA ASN A 196 -24.38 -3.40 17.07
C ASN A 196 -23.80 -3.10 15.68
N ILE A 197 -24.68 -2.96 14.70
CA ILE A 197 -24.38 -2.33 13.42
C ILE A 197 -25.26 -1.08 13.36
N ASN A 198 -24.63 0.11 13.36
CA ASN A 198 -25.33 1.40 13.25
C ASN A 198 -25.13 1.95 11.85
N ILE A 199 -26.23 2.22 11.15
CA ILE A 199 -26.22 2.89 9.85
C ILE A 199 -27.04 4.15 9.99
N ALA A 200 -26.41 5.29 9.82
CA ALA A 200 -27.10 6.59 9.94
C ALA A 200 -26.68 7.50 8.77
N ALA A 201 -27.60 8.28 8.29
CA ALA A 201 -27.38 9.33 7.31
C ALA A 201 -28.11 10.60 7.71
N GLY A 202 -27.50 11.77 7.41
CA GLY A 202 -28.14 13.05 7.69
C GLY A 202 -29.37 13.33 6.82
N THR A 203 -29.46 12.68 5.67
CA THR A 203 -30.58 12.84 4.74
C THR A 203 -31.27 11.52 4.43
N ASN A 204 -30.62 10.59 3.74
CA ASN A 204 -31.24 9.36 3.28
C ASN A 204 -30.35 8.14 3.50
N VAL A 205 -30.96 7.02 3.86
CA VAL A 205 -30.41 5.67 3.76
C VAL A 205 -31.26 4.94 2.73
N ASN A 206 -30.67 4.58 1.59
CA ASN A 206 -31.35 3.82 0.53
C ASN A 206 -30.85 2.39 0.54
N MET A 207 -31.73 1.43 0.65
CA MET A 207 -31.46 0.00 0.49
C MET A 207 -32.38 -0.54 -0.60
N ALA A 208 -31.82 -1.19 -1.60
CA ALA A 208 -32.56 -1.77 -2.70
C ALA A 208 -32.01 -3.17 -3.03
N ALA A 209 -32.88 -4.05 -3.44
CA ALA A 209 -32.54 -5.37 -3.97
C ALA A 209 -33.43 -5.63 -5.18
N GLU A 210 -32.87 -6.22 -6.24
CA GLU A 210 -33.63 -6.58 -7.44
C GLU A 210 -34.63 -7.70 -7.19
N GLU A 211 -34.30 -8.65 -6.34
CA GLU A 211 -35.16 -9.80 -6.03
C GLU A 211 -35.74 -9.70 -4.61
N THR A 212 -34.95 -9.93 -3.60
CA THR A 212 -35.45 -10.04 -2.23
C THR A 212 -34.58 -9.27 -1.23
N MET A 213 -35.21 -8.46 -0.41
CA MET A 213 -34.61 -7.90 0.79
C MET A 213 -35.22 -8.59 2.02
N THR A 214 -34.40 -9.28 2.79
CA THR A 214 -34.85 -9.99 3.98
C THR A 214 -34.28 -9.33 5.24
N VAL A 215 -35.16 -8.96 6.17
CA VAL A 215 -34.78 -8.48 7.50
C VAL A 215 -35.31 -9.49 8.52
N LYS A 216 -34.41 -10.14 9.26
CA LYS A 216 -34.76 -11.13 10.30
C LYS A 216 -34.26 -10.66 11.67
N SER A 217 -35.09 -10.87 12.68
CA SER A 217 -34.73 -10.67 14.09
C SER A 217 -35.19 -11.89 14.90
N ILE A 218 -34.34 -12.34 15.82
CA ILE A 218 -34.72 -13.39 16.79
C ILE A 218 -35.56 -12.78 17.94
N GLY A 219 -35.28 -11.51 18.24
CA GLY A 219 -36.06 -10.75 19.24
C GLY A 219 -36.99 -9.75 18.58
N ASN A 220 -37.18 -8.62 19.19
CA ASN A 220 -38.05 -7.58 18.67
C ASN A 220 -37.44 -6.84 17.49
N GLN A 221 -38.26 -6.57 16.49
CA GLN A 221 -37.97 -5.65 15.41
C GLN A 221 -38.76 -4.38 15.61
N LYS A 222 -38.09 -3.24 15.72
CA LYS A 222 -38.71 -1.93 15.89
C LYS A 222 -38.44 -1.06 14.68
N ILE A 223 -39.49 -0.55 14.05
CA ILE A 223 -39.42 0.40 12.96
C ILE A 223 -40.16 1.66 13.42
N GLU A 224 -39.47 2.77 13.54
CA GLU A 224 -40.00 4.04 13.98
C GLU A 224 -39.83 5.11 12.91
N SER A 225 -40.84 5.94 12.72
CA SER A 225 -40.77 7.10 11.85
C SER A 225 -41.34 8.30 12.61
N GLY A 226 -40.63 9.43 12.60
CA GLY A 226 -41.10 10.65 13.20
C GLY A 226 -42.24 11.32 12.44
N ASN A 227 -42.45 10.98 11.17
CA ASN A 227 -43.50 11.57 10.34
C ASN A 227 -44.32 10.44 9.66
N THR A 228 -43.96 10.06 8.47
CA THR A 228 -44.71 9.10 7.68
C THR A 228 -43.89 7.87 7.38
N GLN A 229 -44.49 6.70 7.55
CA GLN A 229 -43.97 5.45 7.04
C GLN A 229 -44.85 4.99 5.87
N THR A 230 -44.30 4.92 4.68
CA THR A 230 -45.00 4.45 3.48
C THR A 230 -44.53 3.09 3.07
N ILE A 231 -45.45 2.14 2.89
CA ILE A 231 -45.18 0.82 2.33
C ILE A 231 -45.98 0.73 1.06
N THR A 232 -45.29 0.68 -0.08
CA THR A 232 -45.93 0.50 -1.40
C THR A 232 -45.56 -0.87 -1.93
N ALA A 233 -46.52 -1.73 -2.06
CA ALA A 233 -46.33 -3.07 -2.60
C ALA A 233 -47.58 -3.54 -3.33
N PRO A 234 -47.48 -4.34 -4.41
CA PRO A 234 -48.66 -4.99 -5.05
C PRO A 234 -49.45 -5.84 -4.06
N THR A 235 -48.76 -6.47 -3.14
CA THR A 235 -49.36 -7.28 -2.06
C THR A 235 -48.55 -7.10 -0.79
N MET A 236 -49.22 -6.80 0.30
CA MET A 236 -48.64 -6.80 1.65
C MET A 236 -49.30 -7.91 2.48
N ALA A 237 -48.51 -8.87 2.94
CA ALA A 237 -48.97 -9.91 3.82
C ALA A 237 -48.34 -9.74 5.21
N VAL A 238 -49.17 -9.67 6.23
CA VAL A 238 -48.74 -9.69 7.64
C VAL A 238 -49.20 -11.04 8.21
N ASN A 239 -48.26 -11.99 8.32
CA ASN A 239 -48.54 -13.32 8.86
C ASN A 239 -48.03 -13.38 10.30
N ALA A 240 -48.94 -13.33 11.25
CA ALA A 240 -48.66 -13.52 12.67
C ALA A 240 -49.38 -14.77 13.17
N SER A 241 -48.66 -15.71 13.74
CA SER A 241 -49.24 -16.90 14.35
C SER A 241 -49.94 -16.59 15.68
N VAL A 242 -49.44 -15.58 16.39
CA VAL A 242 -50.05 -14.99 17.59
C VAL A 242 -49.60 -13.52 17.59
N GLY A 243 -50.52 -12.58 17.60
CA GLY A 243 -50.13 -11.17 17.64
C GLY A 243 -51.34 -10.25 17.54
N THR A 244 -51.12 -9.06 18.01
CA THR A 244 -52.07 -7.93 17.93
C THR A 244 -51.49 -6.92 16.95
N ILE A 245 -52.29 -6.45 16.01
CA ILE A 245 -52.03 -5.25 15.26
C ILE A 245 -52.73 -4.11 16.05
N ASP A 246 -51.94 -3.34 16.79
CA ASP A 246 -52.48 -2.30 17.66
C ASP A 246 -52.38 -0.92 16.96
N TYR A 247 -53.51 -0.25 16.86
CA TYR A 247 -53.69 1.10 16.34
C TYR A 247 -54.16 2.07 17.44
N SER A 248 -53.52 2.04 18.58
CA SER A 248 -53.99 2.73 19.78
C SER A 248 -54.21 4.26 19.62
N ASN A 249 -53.65 4.90 18.62
CA ASN A 249 -53.84 6.32 18.36
C ASN A 249 -54.00 6.68 16.86
N GLY A 250 -54.55 5.79 16.06
CA GLY A 250 -54.67 5.98 14.61
C GLY A 250 -55.94 5.34 14.04
N SER A 251 -56.15 5.52 12.76
CA SER A 251 -57.21 4.89 11.98
C SER A 251 -56.63 4.07 10.84
N ILE A 252 -57.33 3.01 10.48
CA ILE A 252 -57.11 2.32 9.19
C ILE A 252 -58.09 2.98 8.20
N ASP A 253 -57.52 3.63 7.20
CA ASP A 253 -58.29 4.16 6.07
C ASP A 253 -58.11 3.23 4.84
N VAL A 254 -59.19 2.65 4.40
CA VAL A 254 -59.23 1.82 3.21
C VAL A 254 -59.98 2.56 2.11
N THR A 255 -59.21 3.29 1.29
CA THR A 255 -59.79 4.13 0.23
C THR A 255 -60.31 3.34 -0.96
N THR A 256 -59.74 2.19 -1.23
CA THR A 256 -60.23 1.27 -2.30
C THR A 256 -59.99 -0.18 -1.89
N GLY A 257 -61.07 -0.95 -1.83
CA GLY A 257 -60.99 -2.34 -1.45
C GLY A 257 -61.91 -2.68 -0.26
N ASN A 258 -61.93 -3.96 0.10
CA ASN A 258 -62.77 -4.45 1.19
C ASN A 258 -61.90 -4.95 2.33
N ILE A 259 -62.31 -4.69 3.55
CA ILE A 259 -61.80 -5.42 4.70
C ILE A 259 -62.64 -6.71 4.80
N THR A 260 -62.07 -7.84 4.35
CA THR A 260 -62.71 -9.12 4.46
C THR A 260 -62.12 -9.88 5.63
N ASP A 261 -62.95 -10.36 6.49
CA ASP A 261 -62.64 -11.21 7.59
C ASP A 261 -63.21 -12.63 7.30
N SER A 262 -62.37 -13.64 7.28
CA SER A 262 -62.76 -15.03 7.25
C SER A 262 -62.47 -15.64 8.62
N GLY A 263 -63.38 -15.38 9.60
CA GLY A 263 -63.34 -16.02 10.91
C GLY A 263 -62.84 -15.14 12.07
N VAL A 264 -62.80 -13.84 11.91
CA VAL A 264 -62.55 -12.91 13.03
C VAL A 264 -63.84 -12.28 13.48
N THR A 265 -64.16 -12.51 14.70
CA THR A 265 -65.26 -11.83 15.38
C THR A 265 -64.80 -10.40 15.71
N LEU A 266 -65.33 -9.41 15.00
CA LEU A 266 -65.12 -8.01 15.32
C LEU A 266 -65.98 -7.70 16.59
N LYS A 267 -65.47 -8.06 17.76
CA LYS A 267 -66.15 -7.73 19.03
C LYS A 267 -65.88 -6.30 19.41
N SER A 268 -66.92 -5.59 19.73
CA SER A 268 -66.93 -4.24 20.34
C SER A 268 -66.28 -3.12 19.48
N HIS A 269 -66.63 -2.98 18.24
CA HIS A 269 -66.32 -1.78 17.50
C HIS A 269 -67.58 -1.10 17.03
N THR A 270 -67.59 0.18 17.08
CA THR A 270 -68.71 1.03 16.65
C THR A 270 -68.38 1.61 15.27
N HIS A 271 -69.18 1.28 14.26
CA HIS A 271 -69.06 1.96 12.99
C HIS A 271 -69.99 3.19 13.01
N THR A 272 -69.41 4.34 12.92
CA THR A 272 -70.17 5.54 12.62
C THR A 272 -70.12 5.74 11.08
N THR A 273 -71.11 5.17 10.42
CA THR A 273 -71.31 5.50 9.01
C THR A 273 -72.03 6.85 8.98
N THR A 274 -71.33 7.86 8.56
CA THR A 274 -72.00 9.06 8.08
C THR A 274 -72.57 8.68 6.71
N SER A 275 -73.86 8.34 6.66
CA SER A 275 -74.50 8.26 5.35
C SER A 275 -74.37 9.64 4.74
N MET A 276 -73.69 9.76 3.62
CA MET A 276 -73.92 10.93 2.79
C MET A 276 -75.36 10.85 2.35
N ASP A 277 -76.13 11.71 2.91
CA ASP A 277 -77.43 12.00 2.47
C ASP A 277 -77.33 12.48 1.02
N THR A 278 -77.50 11.63 0.08
CA THR A 278 -77.74 12.08 -1.28
C THR A 278 -79.12 12.72 -1.21
N ALA A 279 -79.09 14.01 -1.25
CA ALA A 279 -80.30 14.81 -1.28
C ALA A 279 -81.15 14.53 -2.51
N THR A 280 -81.90 13.48 -2.44
CA THR A 280 -83.09 13.29 -3.25
C THR A 280 -84.14 12.68 -2.37
N GLY A 281 -84.83 13.59 -1.75
CA GLY A 281 -86.20 13.39 -1.30
C GLY A 281 -86.43 12.30 -0.27
N ASP A 282 -86.74 12.74 0.86
CA ASP A 282 -87.65 12.05 1.77
C ASP A 282 -87.15 10.82 2.54
N ASN A 283 -86.10 11.03 3.21
CA ASN A 283 -85.91 10.38 4.52
C ASN A 283 -84.86 11.10 5.35
N SER A 284 -85.25 12.27 5.75
CA SER A 284 -84.50 13.01 6.78
C SER A 284 -84.47 12.21 8.07
N GLY A 285 -83.31 11.74 8.42
CA GLY A 285 -83.03 11.47 9.79
C GLY A 285 -82.88 10.06 10.29
N GLN A 286 -82.64 9.07 9.47
CA GLN A 286 -82.15 7.78 10.02
C GLN A 286 -80.64 7.77 10.03
N LYS A 287 -80.09 8.16 11.17
CA LYS A 287 -78.77 7.68 11.54
C LYS A 287 -78.82 6.16 11.65
N ASN A 288 -78.33 5.45 10.68
CA ASN A 288 -78.01 4.03 10.90
C ASN A 288 -76.75 4.01 11.80
N THR A 289 -76.93 4.12 13.06
CA THR A 289 -75.97 3.66 14.04
C THR A 289 -76.16 2.14 14.09
N SER A 290 -75.30 1.37 13.43
CA SER A 290 -75.17 -0.03 13.78
C SER A 290 -74.48 -0.08 15.12
N ASP A 291 -75.27 -0.05 16.16
CA ASP A 291 -74.82 -0.27 17.52
C ASP A 291 -74.46 -1.76 17.63
N ALA A 292 -73.24 -1.99 17.87
CA ALA A 292 -72.59 -3.26 18.10
C ALA A 292 -72.52 -4.22 16.88
N PRO A 293 -71.44 -4.87 16.68
CA PRO A 293 -71.41 -6.06 15.81
C PRO A 293 -72.48 -6.99 16.34
N ASN A 294 -73.31 -7.51 15.44
CA ASN A 294 -74.23 -8.58 15.77
C ASN A 294 -73.48 -9.58 16.65
N GLU A 295 -74.05 -9.80 17.82
CA GLU A 295 -73.55 -10.87 18.66
C GLU A 295 -73.48 -12.14 17.81
N ASP A 296 -72.37 -12.78 17.90
CA ASP A 296 -72.17 -14.13 17.34
C ASP A 296 -73.38 -14.96 17.75
N PRO A 297 -74.08 -15.63 16.83
CA PRO A 297 -75.02 -16.64 17.23
C PRO A 297 -74.24 -17.67 18.02
N ALA A 298 -74.65 -17.85 19.24
CA ALA A 298 -74.05 -18.81 20.14
C ALA A 298 -73.92 -20.19 19.46
N GLU A 299 -72.66 -20.61 19.33
CA GLU A 299 -72.22 -21.94 19.69
C GLU A 299 -70.77 -21.92 20.08
#